data_74a32d3bf93dc924e923e067dc22bff1
#
_entry.id   74a32d3bf93dc924e923e067dc22bff1
#
_cell.length_a   1.000
_cell.length_b   1.000
_cell.length_c   1.000
_cell.angle_alpha   90.00
_cell.angle_beta   90.00
_cell.angle_gamma   90.00
#
_symmetry.space_group_name_H-M   'P 1'
#
loop_
_entity.id
_entity.type
_entity.pdbx_description
1 polymer ?
#
loop_
_entity_poly.entity_id
_entity_poly.type
_entity_poly.pdbx_seq_one_letter_code
_entity_poly.pdbx_strand_id
1 'polypeptide(L)'
;MTKYYHYILVILLALGTLTLMRWNALNRYGSFVDGSANELIDKKEKHFKNLKQLTFRGENAEAYFSSDSKKLIFQSHDGDGACDQIYTMDLKTGKIDMVSTGDGVTTCAFFQY
;
A
#
# COMPACT_ATOMS: atom_id res chain seq x y z
N MET A 1 0.47 -26.38 40.98
CA MET A 1 -0.39 -26.09 39.79
C MET A 1 -0.36 -24.64 39.30
N THR A 2 -0.02 -23.66 40.12
CA THR A 2 -0.04 -22.24 39.75
C THR A 2 1.07 -21.76 38.78
N LYS A 3 2.25 -22.38 38.76
CA LYS A 3 3.36 -21.98 37.87
C LYS A 3 3.06 -22.19 36.37
N TYR A 4 2.35 -23.22 36.00
CA TYR A 4 2.04 -23.51 34.59
C TYR A 4 1.01 -22.55 34.00
N TYR A 5 0.09 -22.02 34.80
CA TYR A 5 -0.87 -21.00 34.33
C TYR A 5 -0.22 -19.70 33.92
N HIS A 6 0.84 -19.27 34.61
CA HIS A 6 1.57 -18.05 34.25
C HIS A 6 2.31 -18.20 32.90
N TYR A 7 2.92 -19.36 32.64
CA TYR A 7 3.59 -19.61 31.35
C TYR A 7 2.61 -19.67 30.19
N ILE A 8 1.44 -20.31 30.37
CA ILE A 8 0.39 -20.39 29.35
C ILE A 8 -0.15 -18.98 29.05
N LEU A 9 -0.39 -18.16 30.09
CA LEU A 9 -0.88 -16.79 29.91
C LEU A 9 0.13 -15.91 29.15
N VAL A 10 1.40 -16.00 29.46
CA VAL A 10 2.48 -15.25 28.78
C VAL A 10 2.59 -15.67 27.30
N ILE A 11 2.49 -16.98 27.00
CA ILE A 11 2.53 -17.47 25.61
C ILE A 11 1.31 -16.99 24.82
N LEU A 12 0.10 -17.01 25.41
CA LEU A 12 -1.12 -16.50 24.76
C LEU A 12 -1.06 -14.99 24.50
N LEU A 13 -0.50 -14.21 25.44
CA LEU A 13 -0.30 -12.77 25.25
C LEU A 13 0.74 -12.49 24.14
N ALA A 14 1.84 -13.24 24.11
CA ALA A 14 2.86 -13.10 23.07
C ALA A 14 2.33 -13.46 21.67
N LEU A 15 1.54 -14.52 21.56
CA LEU A 15 0.88 -14.92 20.31
C LEU A 15 -0.17 -13.88 19.86
N GLY A 16 -0.93 -13.32 20.80
CA GLY A 16 -1.90 -12.26 20.53
C GLY A 16 -1.25 -10.98 20.02
N THR A 17 -0.12 -10.57 20.58
CA THR A 17 0.62 -9.38 20.10
C THR A 17 1.25 -9.59 18.74
N LEU A 18 1.77 -10.80 18.44
CA LEU A 18 2.31 -11.14 17.11
C LEU A 18 1.21 -11.13 16.03
N THR A 19 0.01 -11.61 16.34
CA THR A 19 -1.12 -11.57 15.39
C THR A 19 -1.63 -10.15 15.15
N LEU A 20 -1.70 -9.31 16.19
CA LEU A 20 -2.07 -7.90 16.07
C LEU A 20 -1.03 -7.09 15.28
N MET A 21 0.28 -7.35 15.48
CA MET A 21 1.34 -6.71 14.70
C MET A 21 1.30 -7.12 13.22
N ARG A 22 1.01 -8.39 12.91
CA ARG A 22 0.81 -8.86 11.54
C ARG A 22 -0.43 -8.27 10.90
N TRP A 23 -1.54 -8.17 11.63
CA TRP A 23 -2.77 -7.53 11.15
C TRP A 23 -2.54 -6.05 10.82
N ASN A 24 -1.84 -5.31 11.68
CA ASN A 24 -1.52 -3.90 11.46
C ASN A 24 -0.55 -3.70 10.28
N ALA A 25 0.39 -4.63 10.05
CA ALA A 25 1.29 -4.58 8.91
C ALA A 25 0.56 -4.84 7.57
N LEU A 26 -0.41 -5.75 7.57
CA LEU A 26 -1.23 -6.06 6.39
C LEU A 26 -2.27 -4.96 6.07
N ASN A 27 -2.73 -4.21 7.07
CA ASN A 27 -3.66 -3.10 6.89
C ASN A 27 -2.99 -1.74 6.68
N ARG A 28 -1.67 -1.68 6.61
CA ARG A 28 -0.94 -0.42 6.48
C ARG A 28 -1.14 0.24 5.11
N TYR A 29 -1.42 -0.53 4.07
CA TYR A 29 -1.89 -0.02 2.78
C TYR A 29 -3.42 -0.12 2.76
N GLY A 30 -4.03 0.94 3.27
CA GLY A 30 -5.46 1.03 3.48
C GLY A 30 -6.27 0.87 2.21
N SER A 31 -7.44 0.30 2.39
CA SER A 31 -8.50 0.27 1.41
C SER A 31 -8.71 1.64 0.78
N PHE A 32 -8.92 1.62 -0.52
CA PHE A 32 -9.35 2.72 -1.35
C PHE A 32 -10.49 3.49 -0.67
N VAL A 33 -10.21 4.66 -0.14
CA VAL A 33 -11.26 5.62 0.22
C VAL A 33 -11.51 6.42 -1.05
N ASP A 34 -12.73 6.36 -1.56
CA ASP A 34 -13.19 7.16 -2.69
C ASP A 34 -13.16 8.64 -2.30
N GLY A 35 -11.96 9.22 -2.32
CA GLY A 35 -11.74 10.63 -2.15
C GLY A 35 -12.10 11.31 -3.47
N SER A 36 -13.15 12.09 -3.48
CA SER A 36 -13.46 12.96 -4.60
C SER A 36 -12.23 13.82 -4.93
N ALA A 37 -11.57 13.56 -6.04
CA ALA A 37 -10.44 14.36 -6.53
C ALA A 37 -10.86 15.78 -6.99
N ASN A 38 -12.13 16.13 -6.80
CA ASN A 38 -12.67 17.43 -7.26
C ASN A 38 -11.99 18.62 -6.59
N GLU A 39 -11.43 18.47 -5.38
CA GLU A 39 -10.68 19.50 -4.69
C GLU A 39 -9.27 19.72 -5.28
N LEU A 40 -8.73 18.71 -5.98
CA LEU A 40 -7.41 18.76 -6.59
C LEU A 40 -7.44 19.28 -8.03
N ILE A 41 -8.62 19.46 -8.61
CA ILE A 41 -8.78 19.93 -9.98
C ILE A 41 -8.73 21.45 -10.00
N ASP A 42 -7.72 22.01 -10.66
CA ASP A 42 -7.69 23.45 -10.95
C ASP A 42 -8.91 23.81 -11.83
N LYS A 43 -9.65 24.86 -11.43
CA LYS A 43 -10.83 25.35 -12.17
C LYS A 43 -10.52 25.76 -13.61
N LYS A 44 -9.25 26.02 -13.93
CA LYS A 44 -8.75 26.34 -15.27
C LYS A 44 -8.39 25.11 -16.11
N GLU A 45 -8.36 23.91 -15.49
CA GLU A 45 -8.08 22.67 -16.21
C GLU A 45 -9.19 22.37 -17.22
N LYS A 46 -8.81 22.19 -18.49
CA LYS A 46 -9.75 21.98 -19.60
C LYS A 46 -9.54 20.65 -20.32
N HIS A 47 -8.43 19.96 -20.04
CA HIS A 47 -8.01 18.78 -20.78
C HIS A 47 -8.39 17.47 -20.08
N PHE A 48 -8.44 17.46 -18.74
CA PHE A 48 -8.74 16.27 -17.96
C PHE A 48 -10.22 16.23 -17.53
N LYS A 49 -10.81 15.04 -17.58
CA LYS A 49 -12.14 14.77 -17.08
C LYS A 49 -12.11 13.52 -16.20
N ASN A 50 -12.98 13.46 -15.22
CA ASN A 50 -13.11 12.30 -14.33
C ASN A 50 -11.79 11.93 -13.62
N LEU A 51 -11.05 12.94 -13.14
CA LEU A 51 -9.84 12.70 -12.37
C LEU A 51 -10.17 11.91 -11.11
N LYS A 52 -9.34 10.92 -10.80
CA LYS A 52 -9.45 10.12 -9.61
C LYS A 52 -8.08 10.00 -8.95
N GLN A 53 -7.99 10.37 -7.68
CA GLN A 53 -6.80 10.12 -6.88
C GLN A 53 -6.81 8.64 -6.47
N LEU A 54 -5.69 7.94 -6.72
CA LEU A 54 -5.57 6.50 -6.47
C LEU A 54 -4.77 6.18 -5.21
N THR A 55 -3.92 7.10 -4.74
CA THR A 55 -3.08 6.94 -3.55
C THR A 55 -3.26 8.15 -2.64
N PHE A 56 -3.24 7.92 -1.32
CA PHE A 56 -3.52 8.94 -0.31
C PHE A 56 -2.40 9.07 0.73
N ARG A 57 -1.28 8.37 0.53
CA ARG A 57 -0.16 8.32 1.45
C ARG A 57 1.15 8.23 0.69
N GLY A 58 2.23 8.67 1.35
CA GLY A 58 3.58 8.58 0.86
C GLY A 58 3.84 9.35 -0.43
N GLU A 59 5.02 9.18 -0.98
CA GLU A 59 5.37 9.66 -2.30
C GLU A 59 5.20 8.51 -3.30
N ASN A 60 4.54 8.78 -4.43
CA ASN A 60 4.21 7.79 -5.43
C ASN A 60 4.65 8.30 -6.80
N ALA A 61 5.34 7.47 -7.57
CA ALA A 61 5.87 7.85 -8.86
C ALA A 61 5.86 6.71 -9.88
N GLU A 62 6.05 7.05 -11.14
CA GLU A 62 6.29 6.13 -12.26
C GLU A 62 5.26 5.00 -12.38
N ALA A 63 3.98 5.37 -12.42
CA ALA A 63 2.89 4.41 -12.54
C ALA A 63 2.67 4.00 -14.00
N TYR A 64 2.66 2.69 -14.26
CA TYR A 64 2.42 2.09 -15.58
C TYR A 64 1.29 1.08 -15.51
N PHE A 65 0.45 1.05 -16.55
CA PHE A 65 -0.64 0.09 -16.66
C PHE A 65 -0.14 -1.31 -17.06
N SER A 66 -0.83 -2.35 -16.59
CA SER A 66 -0.75 -3.69 -17.19
C SER A 66 -1.38 -3.70 -18.59
N SER A 67 -1.03 -4.69 -19.43
CA SER A 67 -1.54 -4.81 -20.80
C SER A 67 -3.07 -4.86 -20.90
N ASP A 68 -3.70 -5.47 -19.90
CA ASP A 68 -5.16 -5.55 -19.79
C ASP A 68 -5.79 -4.35 -19.08
N SER A 69 -5.01 -3.33 -18.72
CA SER A 69 -5.41 -2.12 -18.01
C SER A 69 -6.15 -2.36 -16.69
N LYS A 70 -5.93 -3.51 -16.04
CA LYS A 70 -6.58 -3.82 -14.75
C LYS A 70 -5.71 -3.52 -13.54
N LYS A 71 -4.40 -3.36 -13.76
CA LYS A 71 -3.44 -3.10 -12.68
C LYS A 71 -2.56 -1.91 -13.03
N LEU A 72 -2.04 -1.28 -11.98
CA LEU A 72 -0.88 -0.40 -12.05
C LEU A 72 0.31 -1.06 -11.36
N ILE A 73 1.52 -0.78 -11.87
CA ILE A 73 2.77 -0.96 -11.15
C ILE A 73 3.39 0.41 -10.94
N PHE A 74 3.90 0.68 -9.74
CA PHE A 74 4.45 1.98 -9.38
C PHE A 74 5.46 1.86 -8.26
N GLN A 75 6.32 2.86 -8.11
CA GLN A 75 7.19 2.98 -6.95
C GLN A 75 6.56 3.88 -5.89
N SER A 76 6.83 3.57 -4.64
CA SER A 76 6.35 4.36 -3.51
C SER A 76 7.22 4.14 -2.27
N HIS A 77 7.27 5.17 -1.42
CA HIS A 77 7.72 5.06 -0.04
C HIS A 77 6.77 5.80 0.91
N ASP A 78 6.74 5.39 2.17
CA ASP A 78 5.87 5.97 3.20
C ASP A 78 6.74 6.53 4.33
N GLY A 79 6.90 7.84 4.32
CA GLY A 79 7.64 8.59 5.34
C GLY A 79 9.05 9.03 4.94
N ASP A 80 9.58 10.00 5.68
CA ASP A 80 10.90 10.59 5.44
C ASP A 80 12.00 9.54 5.64
N GLY A 81 12.88 9.45 4.65
CA GLY A 81 14.03 8.54 4.68
C GLY A 81 13.73 7.06 4.41
N ALA A 82 12.48 6.72 4.11
CA ALA A 82 12.14 5.38 3.63
C ALA A 82 12.65 5.18 2.18
N CYS A 83 13.08 3.96 1.88
CA CYS A 83 13.49 3.60 0.52
C CYS A 83 12.28 3.29 -0.35
N ASP A 84 12.33 3.73 -1.62
CA ASP A 84 11.34 3.35 -2.62
C ASP A 84 11.27 1.83 -2.78
N GLN A 85 10.06 1.34 -2.86
CA GLN A 85 9.72 -0.04 -3.15
C GLN A 85 8.72 -0.09 -4.30
N ILE A 86 8.64 -1.24 -4.97
CA ILE A 86 7.70 -1.45 -6.07
C ILE A 86 6.42 -2.09 -5.55
N TYR A 87 5.31 -1.52 -5.99
CA TYR A 87 3.97 -1.98 -5.66
C TYR A 87 3.14 -2.22 -6.92
N THR A 88 2.16 -3.10 -6.80
CA THR A 88 1.08 -3.22 -7.78
C THR A 88 -0.24 -2.86 -7.13
N MET A 89 -1.13 -2.23 -7.90
CA MET A 89 -2.50 -1.92 -7.48
C MET A 89 -3.49 -2.58 -8.43
N ASP A 90 -4.45 -3.29 -7.90
CA ASP A 90 -5.63 -3.74 -8.64
C ASP A 90 -6.63 -2.59 -8.75
N LEU A 91 -6.95 -2.16 -9.97
CA LEU A 91 -7.77 -0.96 -10.20
C LEU A 91 -9.25 -1.16 -9.88
N LYS A 92 -9.73 -2.40 -9.83
CA LYS A 92 -11.10 -2.71 -9.46
C LYS A 92 -11.31 -2.68 -7.95
N THR A 93 -10.36 -3.24 -7.21
CA THR A 93 -10.48 -3.42 -5.76
C THR A 93 -9.73 -2.36 -4.96
N GLY A 94 -8.78 -1.66 -5.58
CA GLY A 94 -7.85 -0.75 -4.90
C GLY A 94 -6.80 -1.47 -4.05
N LYS A 95 -6.73 -2.80 -4.11
CA LYS A 95 -5.76 -3.57 -3.34
C LYS A 95 -4.35 -3.27 -3.83
N ILE A 96 -3.44 -2.96 -2.90
CA ILE A 96 -2.03 -2.69 -3.16
C ILE A 96 -1.20 -3.80 -2.54
N ASP A 97 -0.30 -4.38 -3.34
CA ASP A 97 0.64 -5.40 -2.92
C ASP A 97 2.07 -4.96 -3.25
N MET A 98 3.00 -5.07 -2.29
CA MET A 98 4.42 -4.86 -2.55
C MET A 98 4.98 -6.06 -3.31
N VAL A 99 5.72 -5.80 -4.39
CA VAL A 99 6.33 -6.84 -5.25
C VAL A 99 7.85 -6.86 -5.19
N SER A 100 8.50 -5.81 -4.70
CA SER A 100 9.91 -5.82 -4.36
C SER A 100 10.16 -6.50 -3.01
N THR A 101 11.43 -6.82 -2.71
CA THR A 101 11.81 -7.56 -1.49
C THR A 101 11.60 -6.77 -0.20
N GLY A 102 11.56 -5.44 -0.28
CA GLY A 102 11.54 -4.55 0.88
C GLY A 102 12.94 -4.14 1.35
N ASP A 103 13.99 -4.70 0.75
CA ASP A 103 15.39 -4.41 1.08
C ASP A 103 15.98 -3.42 0.08
N GLY A 104 16.67 -2.38 0.59
CA GLY A 104 17.30 -1.35 -0.22
C GLY A 104 16.30 -0.47 -0.99
N VAL A 105 16.73 0.12 -2.09
CA VAL A 105 15.95 1.00 -2.96
C VAL A 105 15.61 0.25 -4.25
N THR A 106 14.34 0.23 -4.63
CA THR A 106 13.89 -0.35 -5.90
C THR A 106 13.01 0.65 -6.63
N THR A 107 13.42 1.04 -7.86
CA THR A 107 12.73 2.06 -8.66
C THR A 107 12.45 1.57 -10.08
N CYS A 108 11.61 2.30 -10.83
CA CYS A 108 11.43 2.18 -12.27
C CYS A 108 11.01 0.78 -12.74
N ALA A 109 9.89 0.27 -12.25
CA ALA A 109 9.34 -1.02 -12.66
C ALA A 109 8.22 -0.88 -13.69
N PHE A 110 8.10 -1.86 -14.57
CA PHE A 110 7.00 -1.95 -15.55
C PHE A 110 6.62 -3.42 -15.79
N PHE A 111 5.41 -3.62 -16.32
CA PHE A 111 4.99 -4.96 -16.74
C PHE A 111 5.69 -5.38 -18.03
N GLN A 112 6.18 -6.60 -18.06
CA GLN A 112 6.66 -7.19 -19.30
C GLN A 112 5.45 -7.73 -20.08
N TYR A 113 5.40 -7.46 -21.40
CA TYR A 113 4.34 -7.90 -22.31
C TYR A 113 4.81 -9.11 -23.12
#